data_d4806375d67afc2ea1349f4bd17bb632
#
_entry.id   d4806375d67afc2ea1349f4bd17bb632
#
_cell.length_a   1.000
_cell.length_b   1.000
_cell.length_c   1.000
_cell.angle_alpha   90.00
_cell.angle_beta   90.00
_cell.angle_gamma   90.00
#
_symmetry.space_group_name_H-M   'P 1'
#
loop_
_entity.id
_entity.type
_entity.pdbx_description
1 polymer ?
#
loop_
_entity_poly.entity_id
_entity_poly.type
_entity_poly.pdbx_seq_one_letter_code
_entity_poly.pdbx_strand_id
1 'polypeptide(L)'
;MPETNSSITHPAVPALDKLIQFSLFMFVAFSMFSISVTQIAFSIGSISWLWKVHLTQTWKEVRGTRVGIAILCFCLACFLAVGTSVDFENSFAHLKKLLQFIVFFWAVNTVQDEKQRDLLIGTMIIAGVLAALYGLSPYWEADFLENHRILGTRSNRATFAGILMLTGLVALGWCLFHKPKEYWVLGSLGIMGLCLLLTLTRQAWLGFFVGTVFLLFFWN
;
A
#
# COMPACT_ATOMS: atom_id res chain seq x y z
N MET A 1 0.92 -44.55 5.36
CA MET A 1 -0.40 -43.94 5.10
C MET A 1 -0.34 -42.51 5.70
N PRO A 2 -0.33 -41.48 4.93
CA PRO A 2 -0.43 -40.11 5.49
C PRO A 2 -1.89 -39.86 5.81
N GLU A 3 -2.17 -39.55 7.06
CA GLU A 3 -3.48 -39.12 7.54
C GLU A 3 -3.90 -37.86 6.76
N THR A 4 -4.91 -38.02 5.95
CA THR A 4 -5.66 -36.89 5.37
C THR A 4 -6.38 -36.19 6.51
N ASN A 5 -5.69 -35.16 7.06
CA ASN A 5 -6.29 -34.23 7.98
C ASN A 5 -7.41 -33.49 7.21
N SER A 6 -8.63 -34.03 7.26
CA SER A 6 -9.84 -33.35 6.82
C SER A 6 -10.03 -32.13 7.72
N SER A 7 -9.37 -31.03 7.34
CA SER A 7 -9.64 -29.72 7.93
C SER A 7 -11.13 -29.45 7.72
N ILE A 8 -11.90 -29.52 8.82
CA ILE A 8 -13.30 -29.11 8.87
C ILE A 8 -13.31 -27.64 8.43
N THR A 9 -13.56 -27.42 7.14
CA THR A 9 -13.68 -26.05 6.62
C THR A 9 -14.98 -25.49 7.16
N HIS A 10 -14.83 -24.61 8.14
CA HIS A 10 -15.98 -23.92 8.75
C HIS A 10 -16.76 -23.22 7.62
N PRO A 11 -18.09 -23.34 7.53
CA PRO A 11 -18.89 -22.80 6.41
C PRO A 11 -18.74 -21.29 6.22
N ALA A 12 -18.26 -20.57 7.23
CA ALA A 12 -17.98 -19.12 7.17
C ALA A 12 -16.68 -18.75 6.41
N VAL A 13 -15.75 -19.69 6.20
CA VAL A 13 -14.43 -19.39 5.60
C VAL A 13 -14.54 -18.80 4.19
N PRO A 14 -15.32 -19.33 3.25
CA PRO A 14 -15.41 -18.78 1.89
C PRO A 14 -16.06 -17.37 1.86
N ALA A 15 -16.97 -17.08 2.77
CA ALA A 15 -17.56 -15.74 2.90
C ALA A 15 -16.54 -14.74 3.44
N LEU A 16 -15.74 -15.15 4.43
CA LEU A 16 -14.63 -14.33 4.97
C LEU A 16 -13.57 -14.06 3.90
N ASP A 17 -13.23 -15.04 3.05
CA ASP A 17 -12.26 -14.86 1.99
C ASP A 17 -12.69 -13.78 0.98
N LYS A 18 -13.95 -13.82 0.56
CA LYS A 18 -14.52 -12.79 -0.31
C LYS A 18 -14.50 -11.42 0.33
N LEU A 19 -14.86 -11.33 1.61
CA LEU A 19 -14.86 -10.07 2.35
C LEU A 19 -13.45 -9.50 2.52
N ILE A 20 -12.48 -10.34 2.83
CA ILE A 20 -11.07 -10.00 2.97
C ILE A 20 -10.51 -9.47 1.64
N GLN A 21 -10.77 -10.17 0.54
CA GLN A 21 -10.36 -9.76 -0.80
C GLN A 21 -11.01 -8.43 -1.21
N PHE A 22 -12.32 -8.31 -1.06
CA PHE A 22 -13.04 -7.08 -1.36
C PHE A 22 -12.51 -5.88 -0.57
N SER A 23 -12.29 -6.07 0.74
CA SER A 23 -11.73 -5.03 1.61
C SER A 23 -10.32 -4.61 1.16
N LEU A 24 -9.48 -5.57 0.70
CA LEU A 24 -8.15 -5.28 0.19
C LEU A 24 -8.20 -4.44 -1.11
N PHE A 25 -9.13 -4.78 -2.03
CA PHE A 25 -9.34 -3.98 -3.23
C PHE A 25 -9.81 -2.56 -2.91
N MET A 26 -10.79 -2.42 -2.00
CA MET A 26 -11.27 -1.12 -1.56
C MET A 26 -10.17 -0.31 -0.87
N PHE A 27 -9.34 -0.96 -0.05
CA PHE A 27 -8.19 -0.33 0.59
C PHE A 27 -7.22 0.25 -0.45
N VAL A 28 -6.84 -0.54 -1.47
CA VAL A 28 -5.90 -0.12 -2.52
C VAL A 28 -6.52 0.98 -3.39
N ALA A 29 -7.76 0.79 -3.86
CA ALA A 29 -8.43 1.74 -4.76
C ALA A 29 -8.62 3.12 -4.13
N PHE A 30 -9.00 3.18 -2.84
CA PHE A 30 -9.30 4.43 -2.15
C PHE A 30 -8.13 4.99 -1.34
N SER A 31 -6.99 4.30 -1.29
CA SER A 31 -5.80 4.75 -0.55
C SER A 31 -5.34 6.15 -0.94
N MET A 32 -5.59 6.59 -2.17
CA MET A 32 -5.19 7.89 -2.68
C MET A 32 -6.28 8.97 -2.54
N PHE A 33 -7.56 8.58 -2.40
CA PHE A 33 -8.69 9.51 -2.44
C PHE A 33 -9.24 9.83 -1.06
N SER A 34 -9.50 8.82 -0.25
CA SER A 34 -10.21 8.98 1.03
C SER A 34 -9.54 8.22 2.17
N ILE A 35 -9.11 8.97 3.19
CA ILE A 35 -8.55 8.38 4.41
C ILE A 35 -9.62 7.56 5.13
N SER A 36 -10.85 8.08 5.21
CA SER A 36 -11.95 7.42 5.94
C SER A 36 -12.33 6.08 5.31
N VAL A 37 -12.50 6.02 3.98
CA VAL A 37 -12.81 4.78 3.27
C VAL A 37 -11.67 3.78 3.42
N THR A 38 -10.42 4.23 3.32
CA THR A 38 -9.23 3.40 3.51
C THR A 38 -9.17 2.82 4.93
N GLN A 39 -9.49 3.61 5.96
CA GLN A 39 -9.52 3.14 7.35
C GLN A 39 -10.65 2.15 7.61
N ILE A 40 -11.83 2.37 7.03
CA ILE A 40 -12.96 1.42 7.14
C ILE A 40 -12.59 0.10 6.47
N ALA A 41 -12.08 0.14 5.23
CA ALA A 41 -11.64 -1.05 4.51
C ALA A 41 -10.53 -1.80 5.27
N PHE A 42 -9.55 -1.06 5.85
CA PHE A 42 -8.51 -1.62 6.70
C PHE A 42 -9.10 -2.33 7.92
N SER A 43 -10.02 -1.69 8.64
CA SER A 43 -10.61 -2.25 9.85
C SER A 43 -11.40 -3.53 9.55
N ILE A 44 -12.28 -3.49 8.53
CA ILE A 44 -13.08 -4.66 8.12
C ILE A 44 -12.17 -5.79 7.65
N GLY A 45 -11.20 -5.49 6.77
CA GLY A 45 -10.28 -6.49 6.23
C GLY A 45 -9.39 -7.12 7.29
N SER A 46 -8.81 -6.32 8.18
CA SER A 46 -7.94 -6.80 9.27
C SER A 46 -8.70 -7.65 10.29
N ILE A 47 -9.90 -7.24 10.71
CA ILE A 47 -10.73 -8.00 11.65
C ILE A 47 -11.15 -9.32 10.99
N SER A 48 -11.61 -9.31 9.75
CA SER A 48 -12.03 -10.50 9.03
C SER A 48 -10.86 -11.48 8.83
N TRP A 49 -9.67 -10.96 8.52
CA TRP A 49 -8.45 -11.76 8.37
C TRP A 49 -8.02 -12.40 9.69
N LEU A 50 -8.00 -11.63 10.78
CA LEU A 50 -7.69 -12.16 12.12
C LEU A 50 -8.69 -13.23 12.55
N TRP A 51 -9.97 -13.01 12.26
CA TRP A 51 -11.02 -14.01 12.54
C TRP A 51 -10.79 -15.30 11.74
N LYS A 52 -10.46 -15.18 10.45
CA LYS A 52 -10.10 -16.35 9.62
C LYS A 52 -8.91 -17.10 10.20
N VAL A 53 -7.81 -16.41 10.54
CA VAL A 53 -6.61 -17.00 11.12
C VAL A 53 -6.92 -17.71 12.44
N HIS A 54 -7.82 -17.16 13.25
CA HIS A 54 -8.27 -17.77 14.49
C HIS A 54 -9.09 -19.06 14.24
N LEU A 55 -10.02 -19.03 13.27
CA LEU A 55 -10.85 -20.19 12.91
C LEU A 55 -10.03 -21.32 12.30
N THR A 56 -9.06 -21.01 11.45
CA THR A 56 -8.22 -21.98 10.74
C THR A 56 -6.97 -22.40 11.52
N GLN A 57 -6.69 -21.80 12.67
CA GLN A 57 -5.52 -22.07 13.52
C GLN A 57 -4.17 -21.90 12.79
N THR A 58 -4.12 -21.12 11.70
CA THR A 58 -2.95 -20.94 10.83
C THR A 58 -1.94 -19.92 11.38
N TRP A 59 -1.93 -19.65 12.69
CA TRP A 59 -0.98 -18.73 13.34
C TRP A 59 0.49 -19.07 13.10
N LYS A 60 0.82 -20.34 12.86
CA LYS A 60 2.20 -20.78 12.59
C LYS A 60 2.70 -20.30 11.24
N GLU A 61 1.83 -20.21 10.24
CA GLU A 61 2.18 -19.76 8.88
C GLU A 61 2.46 -18.26 8.84
N VAL A 62 1.73 -17.47 9.63
CA VAL A 62 1.91 -16.02 9.74
C VAL A 62 3.27 -15.66 10.33
N ARG A 63 3.83 -16.46 11.22
CA ARG A 63 5.11 -16.22 11.92
C ARG A 63 6.35 -16.49 11.07
N GLY A 64 6.25 -17.21 9.96
CA GLY A 64 7.40 -17.73 9.21
C GLY A 64 8.11 -16.76 8.30
N THR A 65 7.63 -15.52 8.13
CA THR A 65 8.21 -14.59 7.16
C THR A 65 9.40 -13.82 7.75
N ARG A 66 10.57 -13.80 7.07
CA ARG A 66 11.75 -13.02 7.50
C ARG A 66 11.42 -11.53 7.74
N VAL A 67 10.54 -10.96 6.91
CA VAL A 67 10.05 -9.59 7.05
C VAL A 67 9.19 -9.44 8.32
N GLY A 68 8.42 -10.47 8.70
CA GLY A 68 7.64 -10.47 9.94
C GLY A 68 8.51 -10.31 11.19
N ILE A 69 9.69 -10.96 11.20
CA ILE A 69 10.66 -10.81 12.30
C ILE A 69 11.19 -9.37 12.37
N ALA A 70 11.53 -8.77 11.22
CA ALA A 70 11.99 -7.38 11.16
C ALA A 70 10.92 -6.40 11.65
N ILE A 71 9.65 -6.61 11.26
CA ILE A 71 8.52 -5.82 11.76
C ILE A 71 8.37 -5.98 13.26
N LEU A 72 8.47 -7.19 13.78
CA LEU A 72 8.38 -7.46 15.23
C LEU A 72 9.49 -6.73 16.00
N CYS A 73 10.74 -6.84 15.53
CA CYS A 73 11.87 -6.12 16.12
C CYS A 73 11.68 -4.60 16.12
N PHE A 74 11.14 -4.06 15.01
CA PHE A 74 10.81 -2.64 14.92
C PHE A 74 9.71 -2.24 15.91
N CYS A 75 8.65 -3.03 16.02
CA CYS A 75 7.58 -2.80 17.00
C CYS A 75 8.12 -2.82 18.43
N LEU A 76 8.98 -3.79 18.78
CA LEU A 76 9.60 -3.85 20.09
C LEU A 76 10.47 -2.62 20.37
N ALA A 77 11.26 -2.17 19.42
CA ALA A 77 12.04 -0.95 19.55
C ALA A 77 11.15 0.29 19.77
N CYS A 78 10.01 0.39 19.06
CA CYS A 78 9.03 1.46 19.29
C CYS A 78 8.41 1.42 20.69
N PHE A 79 8.05 0.23 21.19
CA PHE A 79 7.54 0.06 22.55
C PHE A 79 8.57 0.49 23.61
N LEU A 80 9.83 0.10 23.44
CA LEU A 80 10.91 0.52 24.31
C LEU A 80 11.11 2.04 24.28
N ALA A 81 11.10 2.65 23.10
CA ALA A 81 11.23 4.10 22.93
C ALA A 81 10.08 4.86 23.62
N VAL A 82 8.85 4.36 23.56
CA VAL A 82 7.70 4.97 24.27
C VAL A 82 7.86 4.83 25.76
N GLY A 83 8.35 3.68 26.27
CA GLY A 83 8.57 3.46 27.70
C GLY A 83 9.63 4.39 28.32
N THR A 84 10.56 4.91 27.50
CA THR A 84 11.61 5.88 27.90
C THR A 84 11.30 7.31 27.51
N SER A 85 10.11 7.58 26.95
CA SER A 85 9.71 8.90 26.47
C SER A 85 9.38 9.85 27.60
N VAL A 86 9.81 11.10 27.47
CA VAL A 86 9.46 12.20 28.40
C VAL A 86 7.97 12.55 28.34
N ASP A 87 7.37 12.42 27.13
CA ASP A 87 5.93 12.64 26.89
C ASP A 87 5.27 11.30 26.53
N PHE A 88 4.90 10.55 27.55
CA PHE A 88 4.31 9.22 27.41
C PHE A 88 2.95 9.23 26.71
N GLU A 89 2.07 10.20 27.02
CA GLU A 89 0.71 10.23 26.45
C GLU A 89 0.71 10.43 24.94
N ASN A 90 1.47 11.43 24.45
CA ASN A 90 1.60 11.65 23.00
C ASN A 90 2.33 10.50 22.29
N SER A 91 3.38 9.95 22.92
CA SER A 91 4.13 8.83 22.37
C SER A 91 3.26 7.58 22.27
N PHE A 92 2.46 7.29 23.30
CA PHE A 92 1.52 6.16 23.28
C PHE A 92 0.43 6.33 22.21
N ALA A 93 -0.08 7.55 22.00
CA ALA A 93 -1.05 7.81 20.94
C ALA A 93 -0.51 7.52 19.53
N HIS A 94 0.83 7.59 19.34
CA HIS A 94 1.47 7.26 18.09
C HIS A 94 1.64 5.75 17.85
N LEU A 95 1.61 4.90 18.90
CA LEU A 95 1.70 3.44 18.76
C LEU A 95 0.57 2.84 17.91
N LYS A 96 -0.60 3.49 17.85
CA LYS A 96 -1.69 3.06 16.96
C LYS A 96 -1.26 2.97 15.48
N LYS A 97 -0.22 3.71 15.08
CA LYS A 97 0.31 3.64 13.71
C LYS A 97 0.99 2.29 13.42
N LEU A 98 1.46 1.58 14.44
CA LEU A 98 2.05 0.24 14.29
C LEU A 98 1.01 -0.79 13.83
N LEU A 99 -0.29 -0.56 14.11
CA LEU A 99 -1.37 -1.40 13.60
C LEU A 99 -1.39 -1.47 12.07
N GLN A 100 -0.85 -0.46 11.39
CA GLN A 100 -0.76 -0.45 9.93
C GLN A 100 0.14 -1.58 9.38
N PHE A 101 1.07 -2.13 10.17
CA PHE A 101 1.84 -3.30 9.76
C PHE A 101 0.99 -4.57 9.59
N ILE A 102 -0.22 -4.62 10.16
CA ILE A 102 -1.17 -5.70 9.93
C ILE A 102 -1.52 -5.79 8.44
N VAL A 103 -1.53 -4.67 7.70
CA VAL A 103 -1.77 -4.65 6.25
C VAL A 103 -0.78 -5.55 5.51
N PHE A 104 0.49 -5.57 5.93
CA PHE A 104 1.51 -6.42 5.31
C PHE A 104 1.13 -7.91 5.43
N PHE A 105 0.82 -8.36 6.64
CA PHE A 105 0.45 -9.76 6.87
C PHE A 105 -0.87 -10.11 6.19
N TRP A 106 -1.85 -9.21 6.25
CA TRP A 106 -3.12 -9.35 5.57
C TRP A 106 -2.93 -9.48 4.06
N ALA A 107 -2.17 -8.57 3.42
CA ALA A 107 -1.93 -8.60 1.98
C ALA A 107 -1.18 -9.87 1.55
N VAL A 108 -0.08 -10.24 2.24
CA VAL A 108 0.73 -11.42 1.91
C VAL A 108 -0.06 -12.72 2.03
N ASN A 109 -0.96 -12.83 3.02
CA ASN A 109 -1.75 -14.04 3.21
C ASN A 109 -3.03 -14.07 2.36
N THR A 110 -3.48 -12.93 1.82
CA THR A 110 -4.68 -12.87 0.98
C THR A 110 -4.35 -13.03 -0.50
N VAL A 111 -3.24 -12.46 -0.95
CA VAL A 111 -2.82 -12.47 -2.37
C VAL A 111 -1.96 -13.69 -2.62
N GLN A 112 -2.59 -14.79 -3.02
CA GLN A 112 -1.91 -16.04 -3.34
C GLN A 112 -1.82 -16.29 -4.84
N ASP A 113 -2.78 -15.77 -5.62
CA ASP A 113 -2.85 -15.95 -7.05
C ASP A 113 -2.16 -14.82 -7.82
N GLU A 114 -1.44 -15.15 -8.89
CA GLU A 114 -0.82 -14.15 -9.77
C GLU A 114 -1.85 -13.19 -10.36
N LYS A 115 -3.02 -13.69 -10.77
CA LYS A 115 -4.09 -12.85 -11.32
C LYS A 115 -4.61 -11.83 -10.31
N GLN A 116 -4.74 -12.21 -9.03
CA GLN A 116 -5.16 -11.30 -7.97
C GLN A 116 -4.10 -10.23 -7.71
N ARG A 117 -2.82 -10.62 -7.68
CA ARG A 117 -1.69 -9.69 -7.55
C ARG A 117 -1.71 -8.67 -8.68
N ASP A 118 -1.81 -9.13 -9.92
CA ASP A 118 -1.77 -8.30 -11.11
C ASP A 118 -2.96 -7.34 -11.15
N LEU A 119 -4.15 -7.82 -10.76
CA LEU A 119 -5.35 -6.97 -10.64
C LEU A 119 -5.19 -5.89 -9.55
N LEU A 120 -4.61 -6.22 -8.39
CA LEU A 120 -4.35 -5.26 -7.33
C LEU A 120 -3.33 -4.19 -7.75
N ILE A 121 -2.23 -4.61 -8.40
CA ILE A 121 -1.22 -3.67 -8.91
C ILE A 121 -1.85 -2.78 -9.99
N GLY A 122 -2.60 -3.34 -10.93
CA GLY A 122 -3.34 -2.58 -11.93
C GLY A 122 -4.30 -1.56 -11.31
N THR A 123 -5.06 -1.97 -10.29
CA THR A 123 -5.96 -1.08 -9.54
C THR A 123 -5.18 0.06 -8.87
N MET A 124 -4.03 -0.23 -8.28
CA MET A 124 -3.16 0.77 -7.67
C MET A 124 -2.62 1.79 -8.69
N ILE A 125 -2.20 1.31 -9.86
CA ILE A 125 -1.70 2.17 -10.95
C ILE A 125 -2.84 3.07 -11.46
N ILE A 126 -4.02 2.51 -11.72
CA ILE A 126 -5.19 3.27 -12.18
C ILE A 126 -5.58 4.33 -11.14
N ALA A 127 -5.65 3.97 -9.86
CA ALA A 127 -5.92 4.91 -8.78
C ALA A 127 -4.87 6.04 -8.74
N GLY A 128 -3.58 5.70 -8.97
CA GLY A 128 -2.50 6.67 -9.06
C GLY A 128 -2.64 7.65 -10.20
N VAL A 129 -3.03 7.17 -11.38
CA VAL A 129 -3.29 8.02 -12.55
C VAL A 129 -4.47 8.96 -12.29
N LEU A 130 -5.57 8.44 -11.77
CA LEU A 130 -6.75 9.26 -11.46
C LEU A 130 -6.42 10.33 -10.40
N ALA A 131 -5.64 9.98 -9.38
CA ALA A 131 -5.18 10.93 -8.38
C ALA A 131 -4.22 11.98 -8.96
N ALA A 132 -3.34 11.57 -9.89
CA ALA A 132 -2.44 12.48 -10.60
C ALA A 132 -3.22 13.46 -11.52
N LEU A 133 -4.20 12.96 -12.27
CA LEU A 133 -5.08 13.79 -13.11
C LEU A 133 -5.87 14.80 -12.28
N TYR A 134 -6.43 14.35 -11.15
CA TYR A 134 -7.08 15.26 -10.21
C TYR A 134 -6.11 16.32 -9.66
N GLY A 135 -4.88 15.92 -9.33
CA GLY A 135 -3.84 16.86 -8.88
C GLY A 135 -3.44 17.88 -9.94
N LEU A 136 -3.53 17.50 -11.22
CA LEU A 136 -3.22 18.37 -12.35
C LEU A 136 -4.39 19.28 -12.76
N SER A 137 -5.64 19.00 -12.32
CA SER A 137 -6.81 19.76 -12.75
C SER A 137 -6.73 21.27 -12.48
N PRO A 138 -6.15 21.78 -11.35
CA PRO A 138 -6.03 23.21 -11.14
C PRO A 138 -5.13 23.94 -12.16
N TYR A 139 -4.21 23.20 -12.80
CA TYR A 139 -3.35 23.81 -13.84
C TYR A 139 -4.07 24.08 -15.16
N TRP A 140 -5.25 23.49 -15.37
CA TRP A 140 -6.06 23.72 -16.58
C TRP A 140 -7.05 24.88 -16.40
N GLU A 141 -7.34 25.25 -15.17
CA GLU A 141 -8.32 26.30 -14.84
C GLU A 141 -7.68 27.65 -14.49
N ALA A 142 -6.39 27.64 -14.06
CA ALA A 142 -5.68 28.85 -13.67
C ALA A 142 -4.72 29.33 -14.77
N ASP A 143 -4.65 30.64 -14.99
CA ASP A 143 -3.59 31.27 -15.79
C ASP A 143 -2.22 30.75 -15.32
N PHE A 144 -1.45 30.21 -16.25
CA PHE A 144 -0.22 29.43 -16.07
C PHE A 144 0.90 30.12 -15.26
N LEU A 145 0.67 31.36 -14.80
CA LEU A 145 1.67 32.28 -14.23
C LEU A 145 1.62 32.43 -12.71
N GLU A 146 0.59 31.94 -12.04
CA GLU A 146 0.58 31.98 -10.56
C GLU A 146 1.06 30.65 -9.98
N ASN A 147 2.06 30.77 -9.11
CA ASN A 147 2.87 29.78 -8.41
C ASN A 147 2.05 28.74 -7.59
N HIS A 148 1.12 28.04 -8.24
CA HIS A 148 0.23 27.06 -7.62
C HIS A 148 0.91 25.69 -7.55
N ARG A 149 1.37 25.32 -6.37
CA ARG A 149 1.89 23.98 -6.09
C ARG A 149 0.75 22.99 -5.96
N ILE A 150 0.89 21.81 -6.59
CA ILE A 150 -0.12 20.74 -6.52
C ILE A 150 -0.34 20.29 -5.07
N LEU A 151 -1.58 20.34 -4.61
CA LEU A 151 -2.03 19.76 -3.34
C LEU A 151 -2.49 18.31 -3.52
N GLY A 152 -3.01 17.98 -4.71
CA GLY A 152 -3.55 16.67 -5.04
C GLY A 152 -4.82 16.32 -4.25
N THR A 153 -5.07 15.04 -4.12
CA THR A 153 -6.24 14.48 -3.40
C THR A 153 -6.10 14.52 -1.87
N ARG A 154 -4.92 14.91 -1.36
CA ARG A 154 -4.61 14.96 0.07
C ARG A 154 -4.40 16.39 0.55
N SER A 155 -4.78 16.65 1.80
CA SER A 155 -4.54 17.95 2.43
C SER A 155 -3.05 18.26 2.65
N ASN A 156 -2.19 17.23 2.65
CA ASN A 156 -0.73 17.38 2.80
C ASN A 156 -0.01 16.97 1.51
N ARG A 157 0.69 17.92 0.90
CA ARG A 157 1.49 17.74 -0.34
C ARG A 157 2.53 16.65 -0.24
N ALA A 158 3.24 16.57 0.89
CA ALA A 158 4.30 15.60 1.10
C ALA A 158 3.73 14.17 1.13
N THR A 159 2.57 13.98 1.74
CA THR A 159 1.87 12.68 1.75
C THR A 159 1.42 12.30 0.36
N PHE A 160 0.83 13.23 -0.41
CA PHE A 160 0.41 12.97 -1.78
C PHE A 160 1.61 12.61 -2.67
N ALA A 161 2.68 13.41 -2.63
CA ALA A 161 3.91 13.15 -3.38
C ALA A 161 4.56 11.80 -2.99
N GLY A 162 4.57 11.45 -1.71
CA GLY A 162 5.09 10.17 -1.22
C GLY A 162 4.31 8.96 -1.74
N ILE A 163 2.98 9.02 -1.72
CA ILE A 163 2.13 7.94 -2.25
C ILE A 163 2.31 7.84 -3.78
N LEU A 164 2.34 8.98 -4.48
CA LEU A 164 2.52 9.02 -5.93
C LEU A 164 3.90 8.47 -6.35
N MET A 165 4.95 8.77 -5.58
CA MET A 165 6.30 8.22 -5.74
C MET A 165 6.27 6.68 -5.62
N LEU A 166 5.66 6.14 -4.57
CA LEU A 166 5.58 4.70 -4.35
C LEU A 166 4.80 4.00 -5.46
N THR A 167 3.65 4.56 -5.87
CA THR A 167 2.84 4.01 -6.96
C THR A 167 3.58 4.08 -8.29
N GLY A 168 4.31 5.17 -8.54
CA GLY A 168 5.17 5.31 -9.72
C GLY A 168 6.29 4.27 -9.76
N LEU A 169 6.92 3.98 -8.61
CA LEU A 169 7.93 2.90 -8.53
C LEU A 169 7.31 1.51 -8.77
N VAL A 170 6.10 1.26 -8.29
CA VAL A 170 5.38 0.00 -8.59
C VAL A 170 5.07 -0.09 -10.08
N ALA A 171 4.60 0.99 -10.71
CA ALA A 171 4.35 1.04 -12.16
C ALA A 171 5.64 0.83 -12.97
N LEU A 172 6.76 1.42 -12.54
CA LEU A 172 8.07 1.21 -13.16
C LEU A 172 8.51 -0.26 -13.02
N GLY A 173 8.40 -0.84 -11.83
CA GLY A 173 8.68 -2.26 -11.60
C GLY A 173 7.83 -3.16 -12.50
N TRP A 174 6.54 -2.84 -12.65
CA TRP A 174 5.67 -3.55 -13.59
C TRP A 174 6.19 -3.47 -15.03
N CYS A 175 6.56 -2.27 -15.51
CA CYS A 175 7.11 -2.09 -16.86
C CYS A 175 8.41 -2.88 -17.10
N LEU A 176 9.25 -3.02 -16.05
CA LEU A 176 10.55 -3.70 -16.18
C LEU A 176 10.42 -5.22 -16.11
N PHE A 177 9.61 -5.74 -15.19
CA PHE A 177 9.59 -7.16 -14.83
C PHE A 177 8.39 -7.94 -15.38
N HIS A 178 7.29 -7.25 -15.75
CA HIS A 178 6.10 -7.91 -16.26
C HIS A 178 6.20 -8.16 -17.78
N LYS A 179 5.77 -9.34 -18.22
CA LYS A 179 5.65 -9.71 -19.64
C LYS A 179 4.25 -10.26 -19.88
N PRO A 180 3.53 -9.85 -20.96
CA PRO A 180 3.94 -8.92 -22.05
C PRO A 180 4.00 -7.45 -21.57
N LYS A 181 4.78 -6.63 -22.29
CA LYS A 181 4.90 -5.19 -22.00
C LYS A 181 3.57 -4.48 -22.31
N GLU A 182 3.04 -3.81 -21.33
CA GLU A 182 1.78 -3.08 -21.44
C GLU A 182 2.02 -1.57 -21.57
N TYR A 183 1.81 -1.02 -22.76
CA TYR A 183 2.08 0.40 -23.06
C TYR A 183 1.25 1.39 -22.22
N TRP A 184 0.07 0.98 -21.74
CA TRP A 184 -0.76 1.82 -20.88
C TRP A 184 -0.08 2.14 -19.54
N VAL A 185 0.74 1.21 -19.01
CA VAL A 185 1.50 1.42 -17.78
C VAL A 185 2.61 2.45 -17.99
N LEU A 186 3.23 2.46 -19.16
CA LEU A 186 4.24 3.47 -19.51
C LEU A 186 3.61 4.87 -19.59
N GLY A 187 2.43 5.00 -20.21
CA GLY A 187 1.66 6.25 -20.22
C GLY A 187 1.28 6.69 -18.79
N SER A 188 0.84 5.76 -17.97
CA SER A 188 0.51 5.99 -16.56
C SER A 188 1.71 6.53 -15.77
N LEU A 189 2.90 5.94 -15.99
CA LEU A 189 4.15 6.38 -15.37
C LEU A 189 4.51 7.81 -15.78
N GLY A 190 4.31 8.17 -17.06
CA GLY A 190 4.53 9.53 -17.57
C GLY A 190 3.63 10.56 -16.88
N ILE A 191 2.33 10.28 -16.75
CA ILE A 191 1.35 11.16 -16.09
C ILE A 191 1.70 11.32 -14.60
N MET A 192 1.95 10.20 -13.90
CA MET A 192 2.32 10.24 -12.48
C MET A 192 3.65 10.94 -12.25
N GLY A 193 4.64 10.71 -13.13
CA GLY A 193 5.95 11.37 -13.08
C GLY A 193 5.84 12.89 -13.28
N LEU A 194 5.07 13.34 -14.27
CA LEU A 194 4.79 14.76 -14.49
C LEU A 194 4.14 15.39 -13.25
N CYS A 195 3.09 14.76 -12.73
CA CYS A 195 2.43 15.23 -11.53
C CYS A 195 3.40 15.29 -10.34
N LEU A 196 4.24 14.27 -10.14
CA LEU A 196 5.24 14.22 -9.09
C LEU A 196 6.24 15.38 -9.19
N LEU A 197 6.72 15.71 -10.40
CA LEU A 197 7.60 16.85 -10.64
C LEU A 197 6.92 18.17 -10.22
N LEU A 198 5.67 18.35 -10.60
CA LEU A 198 4.89 19.56 -10.31
C LEU A 198 4.49 19.70 -8.82
N THR A 199 4.58 18.63 -8.01
CA THR A 199 4.42 18.76 -6.53
C THR A 199 5.53 19.57 -5.89
N LEU A 200 6.68 19.76 -6.54
CA LEU A 200 7.89 20.41 -6.05
C LEU A 200 8.38 19.85 -4.69
N THR A 201 8.13 18.58 -4.43
CA THR A 201 8.52 17.89 -3.19
C THR A 201 9.86 17.19 -3.39
N ARG A 202 10.96 17.85 -3.01
CA ARG A 202 12.34 17.37 -3.25
C ARG A 202 12.59 15.95 -2.70
N GLN A 203 12.06 15.65 -1.52
CA GLN A 203 12.21 14.33 -0.90
C GLN A 203 11.61 13.20 -1.75
N ALA A 204 10.45 13.45 -2.35
CA ALA A 204 9.78 12.46 -3.21
C ALA A 204 10.53 12.26 -4.53
N TRP A 205 11.12 13.31 -5.11
CA TRP A 205 11.98 13.19 -6.29
C TRP A 205 13.21 12.32 -6.01
N LEU A 206 13.87 12.62 -4.90
CA LEU A 206 15.07 11.89 -4.50
C LEU A 206 14.75 10.42 -4.22
N GLY A 207 13.64 10.14 -3.53
CA GLY A 207 13.14 8.79 -3.28
C GLY A 207 12.79 8.05 -4.58
N PHE A 208 12.14 8.73 -5.54
CA PHE A 208 11.82 8.14 -6.82
C PHE A 208 13.09 7.82 -7.63
N PHE A 209 14.06 8.73 -7.65
CA PHE A 209 15.35 8.52 -8.33
C PHE A 209 16.11 7.33 -7.74
N VAL A 210 16.28 7.30 -6.42
CA VAL A 210 16.98 6.19 -5.73
C VAL A 210 16.25 4.86 -5.97
N GLY A 211 14.91 4.85 -5.85
CA GLY A 211 14.11 3.66 -6.14
C GLY A 211 14.23 3.18 -7.59
N THR A 212 14.29 4.11 -8.55
CA THR A 212 14.51 3.80 -9.96
C THR A 212 15.88 3.17 -10.20
N VAL A 213 16.94 3.76 -9.64
CA VAL A 213 18.30 3.19 -9.75
C VAL A 213 18.35 1.79 -9.15
N PHE A 214 17.73 1.59 -8.01
CA PHE A 214 17.63 0.28 -7.36
C PHE A 214 16.91 -0.75 -8.25
N LEU A 215 15.75 -0.41 -8.82
CA LEU A 215 15.00 -1.29 -9.72
C LEU A 215 15.79 -1.64 -10.97
N LEU A 216 16.52 -0.67 -11.57
CA LEU A 216 17.36 -0.89 -12.75
C LEU A 216 18.56 -1.80 -12.42
N PHE A 217 19.13 -1.67 -11.23
CA PHE A 217 20.22 -2.54 -10.78
C PHE A 217 19.79 -4.02 -10.70
N PHE A 218 18.56 -4.28 -10.28
CA PHE A 218 18.01 -5.64 -10.21
C PHE A 218 17.37 -6.13 -11.51
N TRP A 219 17.18 -5.25 -12.49
CA TRP A 219 16.64 -5.64 -13.79
C TRP A 219 17.68 -6.33 -14.69
N ASN A 220 18.97 -6.10 -14.46
CA ASN A 220 20.08 -6.69 -15.20
C ASN A 220 20.54 -7.95 -14.48
#